data_54053b2e73cd411e58827fe1e636f71b
#
_entry.id   54053b2e73cd411e58827fe1e636f71b
#
_cell.length_a   1.000
_cell.length_b   1.000
_cell.length_c   1.000
_cell.angle_alpha   90.00
_cell.angle_beta   90.00
_cell.angle_gamma   90.00
#
_symmetry.space_group_name_H-M   'P 1'
#
loop_
_entity.id
_entity.type
_entity.pdbx_description
1 polymer ?
#
loop_
_entity_poly.entity_id
_entity_poly.type
_entity_poly.pdbx_seq_one_letter_code
_entity_poly.pdbx_strand_id
1 'polypeptide(L)'
;MEAPDAESLGFLEDTLRKTMLSASGAALDAALVDLGWLDMLDEIPAVAIPLVCRLLGETGAHAPVLNDVVLRAAGRDAGATVPLPYAGGSWIVWERTDTADSALDSGLPIHRVSHGDEVPLAAGRQAIGWWLTGTSRAMLALARQHALDRVQFGRPVASFQAIRHKLAETLVAIEGAEATLAAAPGADQVDFASLLAKAAAGKAARTTAKHCQQVLAGIGFTAEHAFHRHLRHALVLEGLLGSARELTREAGKTVRTGGSAPRLVQL
;
A
#
# COMPACT_ATOMS: atom_id res chain seq x y z
N MET A 1 -11.59 -23.62 -6.58
CA MET A 1 -11.32 -23.15 -7.95
C MET A 1 -9.82 -23.18 -8.19
N GLU A 2 -9.37 -23.59 -9.35
CA GLU A 2 -7.96 -23.61 -9.74
C GLU A 2 -7.47 -22.15 -9.86
N ALA A 3 -6.25 -21.89 -9.39
CA ALA A 3 -5.69 -20.53 -9.50
C ALA A 3 -5.61 -20.13 -10.99
N PRO A 4 -5.91 -18.85 -11.35
CA PRO A 4 -5.81 -18.40 -12.72
C PRO A 4 -4.40 -18.68 -13.29
N ASP A 5 -4.31 -19.06 -14.55
CA ASP A 5 -3.04 -19.26 -15.21
C ASP A 5 -2.29 -17.92 -15.44
N ALA A 6 -1.01 -17.99 -15.75
CA ALA A 6 -0.15 -16.80 -15.88
C ALA A 6 -0.59 -15.85 -17.01
N GLU A 7 -1.19 -16.37 -18.09
CA GLU A 7 -1.67 -15.57 -19.22
C GLU A 7 -2.93 -14.79 -18.82
N SER A 8 -3.89 -15.46 -18.17
CA SER A 8 -5.10 -14.84 -17.64
C SER A 8 -4.78 -13.77 -16.59
N LEU A 9 -3.81 -14.02 -15.72
CA LEU A 9 -3.35 -13.03 -14.73
C LEU A 9 -2.69 -11.81 -15.41
N GLY A 10 -1.89 -12.03 -16.46
CA GLY A 10 -1.28 -10.93 -17.21
C GLY A 10 -2.32 -10.05 -17.89
N PHE A 11 -3.34 -10.66 -18.52
CA PHE A 11 -4.44 -9.92 -19.13
C PHE A 11 -5.26 -9.11 -18.10
N LEU A 12 -5.54 -9.72 -16.95
CA LEU A 12 -6.24 -9.05 -15.85
C LEU A 12 -5.44 -7.86 -15.32
N GLU A 13 -4.12 -8.04 -15.09
CA GLU A 13 -3.22 -6.97 -14.64
C GLU A 13 -3.21 -5.80 -15.62
N ASP A 14 -3.10 -6.06 -16.92
CA ASP A 14 -3.09 -5.02 -17.96
C ASP A 14 -4.43 -4.27 -18.01
N THR A 15 -5.54 -4.98 -17.87
CA THR A 15 -6.89 -4.38 -17.87
C THR A 15 -7.09 -3.50 -16.65
N LEU A 16 -6.78 -3.99 -15.46
CA LEU A 16 -6.84 -3.22 -14.21
C LEU A 16 -5.94 -1.98 -14.28
N ARG A 17 -4.72 -2.12 -14.77
CA ARG A 17 -3.76 -1.02 -14.92
C ARG A 17 -4.29 0.08 -15.85
N LYS A 18 -4.85 -0.28 -17.01
CA LYS A 18 -5.47 0.67 -17.95
C LYS A 18 -6.62 1.41 -17.31
N THR A 19 -7.50 0.71 -16.60
CA THR A 19 -8.64 1.30 -15.88
C THR A 19 -8.17 2.27 -14.81
N MET A 20 -7.17 1.90 -14.00
CA MET A 20 -6.61 2.75 -12.94
C MET A 20 -5.84 3.97 -13.47
N LEU A 21 -5.31 3.92 -14.69
CA LEU A 21 -4.69 5.08 -15.34
C LEU A 21 -5.72 6.05 -15.91
N SER A 22 -6.94 5.59 -16.20
CA SER A 22 -8.02 6.41 -16.79
C SER A 22 -9.03 6.94 -15.77
N ALA A 23 -9.11 6.36 -14.58
CA ALA A 23 -10.08 6.72 -13.54
C ALA A 23 -9.46 6.71 -12.15
N SER A 24 -10.07 7.46 -11.21
CA SER A 24 -9.71 7.48 -9.79
C SER A 24 -10.93 7.84 -8.96
N GLY A 25 -10.89 7.64 -7.64
CA GLY A 25 -12.00 7.95 -6.74
C GLY A 25 -13.25 7.13 -7.01
N ALA A 26 -14.40 7.76 -6.93
CA ALA A 26 -15.71 7.12 -7.14
C ALA A 26 -15.85 6.50 -8.54
N ALA A 27 -15.29 7.13 -9.57
CA ALA A 27 -15.33 6.60 -10.92
C ALA A 27 -14.53 5.30 -11.06
N LEU A 28 -13.38 5.21 -10.38
CA LEU A 28 -12.60 3.97 -10.36
C LEU A 28 -13.28 2.90 -9.50
N ASP A 29 -13.91 3.27 -8.39
CA ASP A 29 -14.66 2.33 -7.54
C ASP A 29 -15.74 1.61 -8.36
N ALA A 30 -16.56 2.35 -9.09
CA ALA A 30 -17.56 1.78 -9.99
C ALA A 30 -16.95 0.89 -11.09
N ALA A 31 -15.88 1.35 -11.74
CA ALA A 31 -15.20 0.58 -12.79
C ALA A 31 -14.57 -0.72 -12.27
N LEU A 32 -14.07 -0.75 -11.04
CA LEU A 32 -13.54 -1.97 -10.42
C LEU A 32 -14.67 -2.97 -10.12
N VAL A 33 -15.84 -2.50 -9.67
CA VAL A 33 -17.02 -3.35 -9.48
C VAL A 33 -17.46 -3.96 -10.82
N ASP A 34 -17.52 -3.16 -11.89
CA ASP A 34 -17.87 -3.63 -13.24
C ASP A 34 -16.84 -4.65 -13.78
N LEU A 35 -15.58 -4.57 -13.37
CA LEU A 35 -14.53 -5.54 -13.68
C LEU A 35 -14.55 -6.79 -12.81
N GLY A 36 -15.54 -6.93 -11.89
CA GLY A 36 -15.69 -8.10 -11.05
C GLY A 36 -14.81 -8.07 -9.77
N TRP A 37 -14.44 -6.88 -9.26
CA TRP A 37 -13.65 -6.76 -8.03
C TRP A 37 -14.25 -7.54 -6.86
N LEU A 38 -15.55 -7.48 -6.66
CA LEU A 38 -16.22 -8.15 -5.54
C LEU A 38 -16.17 -9.67 -5.69
N ASP A 39 -16.38 -10.18 -6.90
CA ASP A 39 -16.29 -11.60 -7.20
C ASP A 39 -14.86 -12.11 -7.02
N MET A 40 -13.86 -11.37 -7.51
CA MET A 40 -12.45 -11.69 -7.28
C MET A 40 -12.08 -11.70 -5.80
N LEU A 41 -12.65 -10.78 -5.01
CA LEU A 41 -12.41 -10.72 -3.58
C LEU A 41 -13.01 -11.91 -2.84
N ASP A 42 -14.14 -12.44 -3.31
CA ASP A 42 -14.80 -13.62 -2.74
C ASP A 42 -14.13 -14.93 -3.18
N GLU A 43 -13.77 -15.05 -4.46
CA GLU A 43 -13.30 -16.30 -5.04
C GLU A 43 -11.79 -16.50 -4.94
N ILE A 44 -10.99 -15.45 -5.13
CA ILE A 44 -9.53 -15.48 -5.19
C ILE A 44 -8.86 -14.35 -4.38
N PRO A 45 -9.24 -14.11 -3.11
CA PRO A 45 -8.73 -12.98 -2.33
C PRO A 45 -7.21 -12.95 -2.21
N ALA A 46 -6.56 -14.13 -2.18
CA ALA A 46 -5.11 -14.25 -2.11
C ALA A 46 -4.38 -13.71 -3.35
N VAL A 47 -5.06 -13.60 -4.48
CA VAL A 47 -4.55 -13.02 -5.74
C VAL A 47 -5.08 -11.59 -5.91
N ALA A 48 -6.37 -11.37 -5.72
CA ALA A 48 -7.05 -10.11 -5.96
C ALA A 48 -6.51 -8.97 -5.08
N ILE A 49 -6.35 -9.21 -3.79
CA ILE A 49 -5.87 -8.18 -2.84
C ILE A 49 -4.46 -7.71 -3.21
N PRO A 50 -3.45 -8.58 -3.36
CA PRO A 50 -2.12 -8.16 -3.79
C PRO A 50 -2.11 -7.42 -5.12
N LEU A 51 -2.80 -7.95 -6.13
CA LEU A 51 -2.82 -7.40 -7.48
C LEU A 51 -3.43 -6.01 -7.50
N VAL A 52 -4.67 -5.86 -7.04
CA VAL A 52 -5.40 -4.57 -7.09
C VAL A 52 -4.71 -3.51 -6.23
N CYS A 53 -4.31 -3.86 -5.00
CA CYS A 53 -3.69 -2.88 -4.11
C CYS A 53 -2.29 -2.45 -4.59
N ARG A 54 -1.47 -3.37 -5.12
CA ARG A 54 -0.19 -3.02 -5.73
C ARG A 54 -0.36 -2.08 -6.92
N LEU A 55 -1.32 -2.37 -7.80
CA LEU A 55 -1.59 -1.55 -8.99
C LEU A 55 -2.10 -0.15 -8.63
N LEU A 56 -2.98 -0.01 -7.62
CA LEU A 56 -3.39 1.30 -7.10
C LEU A 56 -2.16 2.11 -6.63
N GLY A 57 -1.23 1.45 -5.95
CA GLY A 57 0.03 2.09 -5.54
C GLY A 57 0.90 2.52 -6.72
N GLU A 58 1.11 1.65 -7.70
CA GLU A 58 1.92 1.90 -8.88
C GLU A 58 1.37 3.03 -9.76
N THR A 59 0.06 3.05 -9.99
CA THR A 59 -0.61 4.06 -10.82
C THR A 59 -0.84 5.38 -10.09
N GLY A 60 -0.85 5.35 -8.74
CA GLY A 60 -1.24 6.47 -7.90
C GLY A 60 -2.73 6.80 -7.99
N ALA A 61 -3.55 5.92 -8.56
CA ALA A 61 -4.99 6.00 -8.46
C ALA A 61 -5.45 5.61 -7.05
N HIS A 62 -6.70 5.92 -6.73
CA HIS A 62 -7.30 5.50 -5.47
C HIS A 62 -8.76 5.09 -5.68
N ALA A 63 -9.20 4.12 -4.89
CA ALA A 63 -10.58 3.71 -4.74
C ALA A 63 -10.75 3.14 -3.31
N PRO A 64 -11.94 3.16 -2.72
CA PRO A 64 -12.15 2.75 -1.33
C PRO A 64 -12.21 1.21 -1.14
N VAL A 65 -11.43 0.46 -1.93
CA VAL A 65 -11.37 -1.02 -1.92
C VAL A 65 -11.02 -1.62 -0.55
N LEU A 66 -10.36 -0.84 0.30
CA LEU A 66 -10.04 -1.25 1.66
C LEU A 66 -11.29 -1.52 2.49
N ASN A 67 -12.38 -0.76 2.28
CA ASN A 67 -13.65 -1.01 2.94
C ASN A 67 -14.16 -2.43 2.61
N ASP A 68 -14.12 -2.81 1.34
CA ASP A 68 -14.60 -4.12 0.90
C ASP A 68 -13.78 -5.26 1.52
N VAL A 69 -12.44 -5.12 1.50
CA VAL A 69 -11.53 -6.10 2.11
C VAL A 69 -11.83 -6.29 3.60
N VAL A 70 -12.01 -5.20 4.35
CA VAL A 70 -12.29 -5.27 5.80
C VAL A 70 -13.69 -5.79 6.08
N LEU A 71 -14.70 -5.36 5.33
CA LEU A 71 -16.08 -5.84 5.48
C LEU A 71 -16.18 -7.33 5.19
N ARG A 72 -15.56 -7.82 4.11
CA ARG A 72 -15.55 -9.26 3.79
C ARG A 72 -14.81 -10.08 4.85
N ALA A 73 -13.69 -9.59 5.36
CA ALA A 73 -12.99 -10.24 6.48
C ALA A 73 -13.84 -10.31 7.76
N ALA A 74 -14.78 -9.36 7.94
CA ALA A 74 -15.75 -9.35 9.05
C ALA A 74 -17.02 -10.16 8.75
N GLY A 75 -17.10 -10.87 7.61
CA GLY A 75 -18.30 -11.62 7.20
C GLY A 75 -19.48 -10.72 6.83
N ARG A 76 -19.23 -9.48 6.42
CA ARG A 76 -20.23 -8.47 6.04
C ARG A 76 -20.23 -8.23 4.54
N ASP A 77 -21.35 -7.73 4.02
CA ASP A 77 -21.44 -7.37 2.60
C ASP A 77 -20.53 -6.19 2.27
N ALA A 78 -19.84 -6.29 1.13
CA ALA A 78 -19.05 -5.21 0.55
C ALA A 78 -19.95 -4.09 0.01
N GLY A 79 -19.36 -2.98 -0.43
CA GLY A 79 -20.09 -1.85 -0.99
C GLY A 79 -20.47 -0.75 0.00
N ALA A 80 -20.28 -0.96 1.30
CA ALA A 80 -20.45 0.07 2.33
C ALA A 80 -19.13 0.72 2.74
N THR A 81 -19.19 1.78 3.54
CA THR A 81 -18.05 2.34 4.26
C THR A 81 -17.94 1.74 5.67
N VAL A 82 -16.73 1.69 6.19
CA VAL A 82 -16.49 1.23 7.56
C VAL A 82 -15.47 2.14 8.24
N PRO A 83 -15.69 2.55 9.51
CA PRO A 83 -14.67 3.23 10.29
C PRO A 83 -13.44 2.35 10.46
N LEU A 84 -12.27 2.90 10.17
CA LEU A 84 -10.99 2.21 10.20
C LEU A 84 -10.05 2.82 11.24
N PRO A 85 -9.30 2.01 12.00
CA PRO A 85 -8.29 2.52 12.91
C PRO A 85 -7.20 3.28 12.15
N TYR A 86 -6.78 4.41 12.69
CA TYR A 86 -5.70 5.23 12.16
C TYR A 86 -4.67 5.55 13.24
N ALA A 87 -3.44 5.78 12.83
CA ALA A 87 -2.32 6.07 13.73
C ALA A 87 -2.66 7.15 14.77
N GLY A 88 -2.11 7.01 15.97
CA GLY A 88 -2.37 7.90 17.09
C GLY A 88 -3.70 7.62 17.81
N GLY A 89 -4.28 6.43 17.62
CA GLY A 89 -5.56 6.05 18.25
C GLY A 89 -6.78 6.77 17.70
N SER A 90 -6.67 7.37 16.52
CA SER A 90 -7.78 8.01 15.82
C SER A 90 -8.49 7.03 14.88
N TRP A 91 -9.65 7.44 14.40
CA TRP A 91 -10.46 6.67 13.46
C TRP A 91 -10.77 7.52 12.24
N ILE A 92 -10.89 6.86 11.09
CA ILE A 92 -11.23 7.50 9.81
C ILE A 92 -12.29 6.69 9.05
N VAL A 93 -12.96 7.34 8.14
CA VAL A 93 -13.78 6.71 7.10
C VAL A 93 -13.19 7.08 5.74
N TRP A 94 -13.10 6.12 4.85
CA TRP A 94 -12.80 6.33 3.45
C TRP A 94 -14.10 6.30 2.66
N GLU A 95 -14.53 7.47 2.19
CA GLU A 95 -15.80 7.62 1.49
C GLU A 95 -15.75 7.03 0.08
N ARG A 96 -16.92 6.59 -0.40
CA ARG A 96 -17.10 6.12 -1.78
C ARG A 96 -17.44 7.23 -2.75
N THR A 97 -17.80 8.39 -2.23
CA THR A 97 -18.08 9.59 -3.03
C THR A 97 -16.91 10.55 -2.95
N ASP A 98 -16.66 11.26 -4.05
CA ASP A 98 -15.62 12.30 -4.09
C ASP A 98 -16.12 13.52 -3.30
N THR A 99 -15.87 13.52 -1.99
CA THR A 99 -16.17 14.65 -1.12
C THR A 99 -15.00 15.62 -1.10
N ALA A 100 -15.29 16.91 -1.23
CA ALA A 100 -14.28 17.97 -1.34
C ALA A 100 -13.49 18.23 -0.05
N ASP A 101 -14.00 17.84 1.12
CA ASP A 101 -13.41 18.13 2.43
C ASP A 101 -12.75 16.90 3.06
N SER A 102 -11.55 16.56 2.58
CA SER A 102 -10.72 15.56 3.25
C SER A 102 -9.84 16.23 4.32
N ALA A 103 -9.97 15.78 5.57
CA ALA A 103 -9.16 16.26 6.68
C ALA A 103 -7.70 15.75 6.67
N LEU A 104 -7.39 14.70 5.89
CA LEU A 104 -6.07 14.07 5.87
C LEU A 104 -5.29 14.35 4.59
N ASP A 105 -5.96 14.36 3.45
CA ASP A 105 -5.38 14.63 2.14
C ASP A 105 -6.44 15.19 1.21
N SER A 106 -6.16 16.30 0.52
CA SER A 106 -7.08 16.89 -0.46
C SER A 106 -7.33 16.01 -1.71
N GLY A 107 -6.54 14.95 -1.90
CA GLY A 107 -6.66 14.01 -3.02
C GLY A 107 -7.32 12.68 -2.65
N LEU A 108 -7.63 12.43 -1.36
CA LEU A 108 -8.27 11.20 -0.91
C LEU A 108 -9.52 11.54 -0.09
N PRO A 109 -10.70 10.96 -0.39
CA PRO A 109 -11.94 11.23 0.33
C PRO A 109 -11.96 10.52 1.71
N ILE A 110 -11.04 10.92 2.57
CA ILE A 110 -10.84 10.34 3.91
C ILE A 110 -11.06 11.42 4.96
N HIS A 111 -11.94 11.18 5.93
CA HIS A 111 -12.16 12.09 7.04
C HIS A 111 -12.12 11.39 8.40
N ARG A 112 -11.90 12.16 9.45
CA ARG A 112 -11.88 11.66 10.84
C ARG A 112 -13.27 11.41 11.37
N VAL A 113 -13.40 10.34 12.16
CA VAL A 113 -14.61 10.02 12.94
C VAL A 113 -14.25 9.77 14.39
N SER A 114 -15.24 9.78 15.28
CA SER A 114 -15.01 9.67 16.72
C SER A 114 -14.57 8.28 17.14
N HIS A 115 -15.18 7.24 16.58
CA HIS A 115 -14.91 5.83 16.91
C HIS A 115 -15.42 4.92 15.79
N GLY A 116 -15.03 3.64 15.83
CA GLY A 116 -15.54 2.56 15.00
C GLY A 116 -15.65 1.27 15.80
N ASP A 117 -16.32 0.29 15.21
CA ASP A 117 -16.40 -1.06 15.77
C ASP A 117 -15.11 -1.83 15.53
N GLU A 118 -14.85 -2.82 16.41
CA GLU A 118 -13.75 -3.75 16.16
C GLU A 118 -14.05 -4.62 14.95
N VAL A 119 -13.06 -4.70 14.04
CA VAL A 119 -13.12 -5.50 12.82
C VAL A 119 -11.80 -6.28 12.65
N PRO A 120 -11.81 -7.43 11.97
CA PRO A 120 -10.58 -8.16 11.63
C PRO A 120 -9.67 -7.31 10.75
N LEU A 121 -8.41 -7.15 11.16
CA LEU A 121 -7.49 -6.23 10.47
C LEU A 121 -6.46 -6.93 9.57
N ALA A 122 -6.31 -8.27 9.64
CA ALA A 122 -5.26 -8.99 8.93
C ALA A 122 -5.32 -8.75 7.41
N ALA A 123 -6.46 -8.98 6.78
CA ALA A 123 -6.65 -8.78 5.33
C ALA A 123 -6.46 -7.30 4.94
N GLY A 124 -7.00 -6.37 5.73
CA GLY A 124 -6.82 -4.93 5.53
C GLY A 124 -5.35 -4.51 5.64
N ARG A 125 -4.59 -5.06 6.61
CA ARG A 125 -3.14 -4.82 6.74
C ARG A 125 -2.37 -5.35 5.54
N GLN A 126 -2.76 -6.52 5.00
CA GLN A 126 -2.21 -7.05 3.75
C GLN A 126 -2.48 -6.10 2.57
N ALA A 127 -3.72 -5.66 2.40
CA ALA A 127 -4.12 -4.74 1.33
C ALA A 127 -3.30 -3.43 1.37
N ILE A 128 -3.22 -2.79 2.54
CA ILE A 128 -2.42 -1.56 2.71
C ILE A 128 -0.92 -1.84 2.52
N GLY A 129 -0.43 -2.98 2.96
CA GLY A 129 0.96 -3.38 2.75
C GLY A 129 1.32 -3.44 1.25
N TRP A 130 0.51 -4.12 0.45
CA TRP A 130 0.69 -4.20 -1.01
C TRP A 130 0.53 -2.83 -1.68
N TRP A 131 -0.40 -2.01 -1.22
CA TRP A 131 -0.55 -0.64 -1.74
C TRP A 131 0.69 0.21 -1.48
N LEU A 132 1.25 0.15 -0.27
CA LEU A 132 2.48 0.84 0.09
C LEU A 132 3.70 0.38 -0.72
N THR A 133 3.82 -0.92 -1.01
CA THR A 133 4.91 -1.43 -1.85
C THR A 133 4.76 -0.99 -3.31
N GLY A 134 3.55 -1.02 -3.87
CA GLY A 134 3.25 -0.49 -5.21
C GLY A 134 3.59 1.00 -5.33
N THR A 135 3.16 1.80 -4.35
CA THR A 135 3.51 3.24 -4.26
C THR A 135 5.02 3.45 -4.17
N SER A 136 5.71 2.59 -3.42
CA SER A 136 7.17 2.64 -3.29
C SER A 136 7.88 2.30 -4.60
N ARG A 137 7.40 1.31 -5.35
CA ARG A 137 7.92 0.99 -6.69
C ARG A 137 7.76 2.15 -7.67
N ALA A 138 6.61 2.83 -7.66
CA ALA A 138 6.38 4.02 -8.47
C ALA A 138 7.36 5.16 -8.11
N MET A 139 7.52 5.45 -6.82
CA MET A 139 8.47 6.47 -6.34
C MET A 139 9.91 6.13 -6.74
N LEU A 140 10.31 4.87 -6.63
CA LEU A 140 11.64 4.40 -7.01
C LEU A 140 11.86 4.53 -8.53
N ALA A 141 10.87 4.17 -9.35
CA ALA A 141 10.94 4.29 -10.80
C ALA A 141 11.12 5.75 -11.24
N LEU A 142 10.36 6.67 -10.67
CA LEU A 142 10.47 8.11 -10.92
C LEU A 142 11.85 8.65 -10.53
N ALA A 143 12.36 8.30 -9.37
CA ALA A 143 13.66 8.74 -8.90
C ALA A 143 14.80 8.15 -9.75
N ARG A 144 14.69 6.88 -10.14
CA ARG A 144 15.65 6.22 -11.04
C ARG A 144 15.69 6.91 -12.41
N GLN A 145 14.53 7.18 -13.01
CA GLN A 145 14.47 7.86 -14.32
C GLN A 145 15.08 9.24 -14.21
N HIS A 146 14.71 10.03 -13.22
CA HIS A 146 15.31 11.35 -12.98
C HIS A 146 16.85 11.27 -12.85
N ALA A 147 17.36 10.28 -12.12
CA ALA A 147 18.81 10.12 -11.94
C ALA A 147 19.55 9.78 -13.24
N LEU A 148 18.89 9.07 -14.17
CA LEU A 148 19.44 8.75 -15.49
C LEU A 148 19.47 9.97 -16.43
N ASP A 149 18.39 10.78 -16.38
CA ASP A 149 18.20 11.90 -17.31
C ASP A 149 18.92 13.18 -16.84
N ARG A 150 19.04 13.38 -15.52
CA ARG A 150 19.63 14.60 -14.95
C ARG A 150 21.15 14.57 -15.04
N VAL A 151 21.73 15.51 -15.75
CA VAL A 151 23.18 15.71 -15.85
C VAL A 151 23.63 16.82 -14.91
N GLN A 152 24.63 16.53 -14.06
CA GLN A 152 25.33 17.48 -13.20
C GLN A 152 26.83 17.12 -13.16
N PHE A 153 27.69 18.12 -13.06
CA PHE A 153 29.15 17.91 -13.05
C PHE A 153 29.64 17.11 -14.27
N GLY A 154 29.02 17.36 -15.44
CA GLY A 154 29.39 16.73 -16.70
C GLY A 154 28.96 15.28 -16.93
N ARG A 155 28.12 14.71 -16.04
CA ARG A 155 27.65 13.32 -16.15
C ARG A 155 26.26 13.11 -15.50
N PRO A 156 25.52 12.03 -15.87
CA PRO A 156 24.27 11.70 -15.23
C PRO A 156 24.43 11.51 -13.71
N VAL A 157 23.46 12.00 -12.93
CA VAL A 157 23.53 11.86 -11.45
C VAL A 157 23.49 10.40 -11.01
N ALA A 158 22.95 9.49 -11.81
CA ALA A 158 23.01 8.05 -11.62
C ALA A 158 24.44 7.50 -11.58
N SER A 159 25.45 8.23 -12.07
CA SER A 159 26.87 7.79 -12.02
C SER A 159 27.49 7.93 -10.62
N PHE A 160 26.87 8.70 -9.71
CA PHE A 160 27.41 8.91 -8.36
C PHE A 160 27.04 7.75 -7.44
N GLN A 161 28.04 7.20 -6.70
CA GLN A 161 27.84 6.06 -5.80
C GLN A 161 26.76 6.33 -4.76
N ALA A 162 26.71 7.52 -4.16
CA ALA A 162 25.71 7.87 -3.16
C ALA A 162 24.27 7.76 -3.68
N ILE A 163 24.03 8.08 -4.96
CA ILE A 163 22.73 7.92 -5.60
C ILE A 163 22.43 6.44 -5.84
N ARG A 164 23.37 5.68 -6.37
CA ARG A 164 23.21 4.23 -6.59
C ARG A 164 22.90 3.48 -5.30
N HIS A 165 23.63 3.77 -4.22
CA HIS A 165 23.42 3.13 -2.92
C HIS A 165 22.02 3.42 -2.39
N LYS A 166 21.54 4.68 -2.44
CA LYS A 166 20.18 5.02 -2.02
C LYS A 166 19.10 4.28 -2.80
N LEU A 167 19.24 4.21 -4.12
CA LEU A 167 18.29 3.49 -4.97
C LEU A 167 18.34 1.97 -4.70
N ALA A 168 19.52 1.39 -4.49
CA ALA A 168 19.69 -0.02 -4.17
C ALA A 168 19.11 -0.35 -2.78
N GLU A 169 19.41 0.44 -1.74
CA GLU A 169 18.84 0.28 -0.39
C GLU A 169 17.32 0.39 -0.41
N THR A 170 16.78 1.28 -1.25
CA THR A 170 15.34 1.43 -1.44
C THR A 170 14.74 0.18 -2.06
N LEU A 171 15.36 -0.37 -3.11
CA LEU A 171 14.90 -1.61 -3.74
C LEU A 171 14.92 -2.77 -2.75
N VAL A 172 16.01 -2.95 -1.99
CA VAL A 172 16.11 -3.99 -0.96
C VAL A 172 15.00 -3.87 0.09
N ALA A 173 14.68 -2.64 0.51
CA ALA A 173 13.59 -2.42 1.47
C ALA A 173 12.22 -2.82 0.90
N ILE A 174 11.96 -2.52 -0.37
CA ILE A 174 10.70 -2.88 -1.06
C ILE A 174 10.61 -4.41 -1.21
N GLU A 175 11.64 -5.06 -1.76
CA GLU A 175 11.69 -6.51 -1.95
C GLU A 175 11.52 -7.27 -0.63
N GLY A 176 12.17 -6.79 0.45
CA GLY A 176 12.02 -7.36 1.79
C GLY A 176 10.60 -7.22 2.34
N ALA A 177 9.93 -6.11 2.08
CA ALA A 177 8.53 -5.91 2.48
C ALA A 177 7.58 -6.81 1.67
N GLU A 178 7.78 -6.94 0.37
CA GLU A 178 6.98 -7.82 -0.49
C GLU A 178 7.15 -9.29 -0.10
N ALA A 179 8.36 -9.73 0.22
CA ALA A 179 8.60 -11.08 0.72
C ALA A 179 7.84 -11.38 2.02
N THR A 180 7.81 -10.40 2.96
CA THR A 180 7.03 -10.56 4.20
C THR A 180 5.52 -10.57 3.95
N LEU A 181 5.03 -9.75 3.01
CA LEU A 181 3.63 -9.74 2.60
C LEU A 181 3.21 -11.05 1.95
N ALA A 182 4.05 -11.60 1.07
CA ALA A 182 3.79 -12.88 0.41
C ALA A 182 3.76 -14.07 1.38
N ALA A 183 4.59 -14.04 2.42
CA ALA A 183 4.68 -15.10 3.42
C ALA A 183 3.55 -15.04 4.48
N ALA A 184 2.99 -13.88 4.77
CA ALA A 184 2.08 -13.69 5.89
C ALA A 184 0.77 -14.50 5.83
N PRO A 185 0.11 -14.69 4.66
CA PRO A 185 -1.11 -15.50 4.58
C PRO A 185 -0.93 -16.98 4.94
N GLY A 186 0.27 -17.52 4.75
CA GLY A 186 0.61 -18.91 5.08
C GLY A 186 1.11 -19.14 6.52
N ALA A 187 1.15 -18.11 7.35
CA ALA A 187 1.63 -18.20 8.73
C ALA A 187 0.58 -18.81 9.66
N ASP A 188 1.01 -19.57 10.68
CA ASP A 188 0.13 -20.13 11.72
C ASP A 188 -0.64 -19.04 12.50
N GLN A 189 -0.01 -17.86 12.64
CA GLN A 189 -0.60 -16.68 13.30
C GLN A 189 -0.73 -15.53 12.30
N VAL A 190 -1.75 -15.61 11.45
CA VAL A 190 -1.97 -14.66 10.34
C VAL A 190 -2.08 -13.21 10.83
N ASP A 191 -2.74 -12.94 11.95
CA ASP A 191 -2.86 -11.58 12.50
C ASP A 191 -1.50 -10.98 12.84
N PHE A 192 -0.64 -11.77 13.51
CA PHE A 192 0.70 -11.32 13.87
C PHE A 192 1.59 -11.16 12.64
N ALA A 193 1.53 -12.09 11.69
CA ALA A 193 2.27 -12.02 10.45
C ALA A 193 1.86 -10.83 9.59
N SER A 194 0.55 -10.57 9.45
CA SER A 194 0.02 -9.43 8.71
C SER A 194 0.39 -8.08 9.35
N LEU A 195 0.43 -8.04 10.68
CA LEU A 195 0.90 -6.88 11.44
C LEU A 195 2.38 -6.58 11.11
N LEU A 196 3.25 -7.59 11.15
CA LEU A 196 4.68 -7.44 10.81
C LEU A 196 4.89 -7.06 9.34
N ALA A 197 4.15 -7.69 8.43
CA ALA A 197 4.24 -7.40 7.00
C ALA A 197 3.84 -5.95 6.70
N LYS A 198 2.75 -5.46 7.29
CA LYS A 198 2.34 -4.06 7.17
C LYS A 198 3.37 -3.10 7.79
N ALA A 199 3.96 -3.46 8.94
CA ALA A 199 5.03 -2.67 9.54
C ALA A 199 6.27 -2.58 8.64
N ALA A 200 6.66 -3.70 8.00
CA ALA A 200 7.75 -3.74 7.03
C ALA A 200 7.46 -2.86 5.81
N ALA A 201 6.25 -2.97 5.23
CA ALA A 201 5.81 -2.16 4.09
C ALA A 201 5.79 -0.66 4.44
N GLY A 202 5.29 -0.27 5.60
CA GLY A 202 5.31 1.12 6.08
C GLY A 202 6.73 1.66 6.26
N LYS A 203 7.65 0.83 6.80
CA LYS A 203 9.08 1.19 6.92
C LYS A 203 9.73 1.35 5.54
N ALA A 204 9.46 0.43 4.61
CA ALA A 204 9.95 0.50 3.23
C ALA A 204 9.45 1.77 2.53
N ALA A 205 8.16 2.11 2.64
CA ALA A 205 7.57 3.30 2.06
C ALA A 205 8.22 4.59 2.58
N ARG A 206 8.49 4.69 3.90
CA ARG A 206 9.19 5.83 4.50
C ARG A 206 10.65 5.94 4.04
N THR A 207 11.35 4.82 3.92
CA THR A 207 12.72 4.77 3.38
C THR A 207 12.72 5.23 1.93
N THR A 208 11.80 4.71 1.12
CA THR A 208 11.62 5.09 -0.29
C THR A 208 11.33 6.58 -0.43
N ALA A 209 10.37 7.10 0.32
CA ALA A 209 10.02 8.53 0.30
C ALA A 209 11.25 9.41 0.58
N LYS A 210 12.01 9.09 1.64
CA LYS A 210 13.21 9.84 2.01
C LYS A 210 14.30 9.78 0.95
N HIS A 211 14.61 8.58 0.44
CA HIS A 211 15.70 8.40 -0.52
C HIS A 211 15.35 8.99 -1.89
N CYS A 212 14.14 8.70 -2.39
CA CYS A 212 13.70 9.19 -3.70
C CYS A 212 13.55 10.71 -3.72
N GLN A 213 12.99 11.31 -2.67
CA GLN A 213 12.91 12.77 -2.54
C GLN A 213 14.30 13.41 -2.57
N GLN A 214 15.28 12.80 -1.91
CA GLN A 214 16.65 13.29 -1.93
C GLN A 214 17.32 13.12 -3.31
N VAL A 215 17.04 12.03 -4.03
CA VAL A 215 17.54 11.83 -5.41
C VAL A 215 16.94 12.84 -6.39
N LEU A 216 15.64 13.13 -6.25
CA LEU A 216 14.93 14.14 -7.05
C LEU A 216 15.38 15.58 -6.73
N ALA A 217 15.99 15.79 -5.56
CA ALA A 217 16.40 17.11 -5.08
C ALA A 217 15.25 18.13 -5.09
N GLY A 218 15.47 19.36 -5.59
CA GLY A 218 14.48 20.45 -5.56
C GLY A 218 13.12 20.08 -6.14
N ILE A 219 13.08 19.33 -7.26
CA ILE A 219 11.80 18.97 -7.90
C ILE A 219 10.99 17.96 -7.08
N GLY A 220 11.64 17.16 -6.23
CA GLY A 220 10.97 16.24 -5.32
C GLY A 220 10.15 16.91 -4.20
N PHE A 221 10.28 18.24 -4.05
CA PHE A 221 9.52 19.03 -3.09
C PHE A 221 8.37 19.82 -3.73
N THR A 222 8.20 19.73 -5.05
CA THR A 222 7.17 20.48 -5.78
C THR A 222 5.96 19.59 -6.08
N ALA A 223 4.77 20.18 -6.14
CA ALA A 223 3.56 19.49 -6.53
C ALA A 223 3.48 19.19 -8.04
N GLU A 224 4.38 19.77 -8.84
CA GLU A 224 4.44 19.60 -10.30
C GLU A 224 4.94 18.21 -10.71
N HIS A 225 5.74 17.57 -9.86
CA HIS A 225 6.29 16.25 -10.16
C HIS A 225 5.38 15.13 -9.65
N ALA A 226 5.16 14.08 -10.46
CA ALA A 226 4.29 12.95 -10.13
C ALA A 226 4.65 12.27 -8.80
N PHE A 227 5.92 12.32 -8.39
CA PHE A 227 6.40 11.82 -7.09
C PHE A 227 5.59 12.37 -5.90
N HIS A 228 5.17 13.64 -5.96
CA HIS A 228 4.45 14.28 -4.86
C HIS A 228 3.11 13.58 -4.54
N ARG A 229 2.37 13.14 -5.56
CA ARG A 229 1.13 12.38 -5.37
C ARG A 229 1.39 11.06 -4.64
N HIS A 230 2.38 10.30 -5.10
CA HIS A 230 2.73 9.02 -4.46
C HIS A 230 3.24 9.21 -3.02
N LEU A 231 4.03 10.26 -2.78
CA LEU A 231 4.50 10.62 -1.43
C LEU A 231 3.33 10.89 -0.48
N ARG A 232 2.36 11.69 -0.91
CA ARG A 232 1.17 12.03 -0.10
C ARG A 232 0.36 10.78 0.22
N HIS A 233 0.06 9.96 -0.79
CA HIS A 233 -0.65 8.69 -0.59
C HIS A 233 0.10 7.78 0.38
N ALA A 234 1.43 7.62 0.23
CA ALA A 234 2.23 6.80 1.14
C ALA A 234 2.14 7.28 2.59
N LEU A 235 2.13 8.60 2.84
CA LEU A 235 2.03 9.16 4.19
C LEU A 235 0.67 8.88 4.84
N VAL A 236 -0.42 8.96 4.08
CA VAL A 236 -1.76 8.64 4.58
C VAL A 236 -1.93 7.13 4.80
N LEU A 237 -1.56 6.32 3.82
CA LEU A 237 -1.67 4.86 3.88
C LEU A 237 -0.80 4.25 5.00
N GLU A 238 0.33 4.88 5.32
CA GLU A 238 1.20 4.43 6.42
C GLU A 238 0.48 4.49 7.77
N GLY A 239 -0.38 5.48 7.97
CA GLY A 239 -1.17 5.62 9.20
C GLY A 239 -2.37 4.67 9.30
N LEU A 240 -2.91 4.18 8.19
CA LEU A 240 -4.08 3.29 8.17
C LEU A 240 -3.77 1.94 8.83
N LEU A 241 -4.70 1.45 9.67
CA LEU A 241 -4.63 0.18 10.39
C LEU A 241 -3.38 0.04 11.29
N GLY A 242 -2.83 1.18 11.73
CA GLY A 242 -1.65 1.32 12.56
C GLY A 242 -0.38 1.67 11.79
N SER A 243 0.38 2.64 12.28
CA SER A 243 1.68 3.00 11.71
C SER A 243 2.74 1.92 11.93
N ALA A 244 3.79 1.90 11.10
CA ALA A 244 4.90 0.96 11.24
C ALA A 244 5.52 0.97 12.65
N ARG A 245 5.59 2.16 13.28
CA ARG A 245 6.10 2.31 14.65
C ARG A 245 5.18 1.66 15.69
N GLU A 246 3.86 1.86 15.57
CA GLU A 246 2.87 1.30 16.49
C GLU A 246 2.83 -0.21 16.34
N LEU A 247 2.76 -0.72 15.12
CA LEU A 247 2.72 -2.15 14.83
C LEU A 247 4.00 -2.87 15.30
N THR A 248 5.18 -2.26 15.10
CA THR A 248 6.43 -2.83 15.64
C THR A 248 6.42 -2.90 17.17
N ARG A 249 5.85 -1.89 17.85
CA ARG A 249 5.70 -1.90 19.31
C ARG A 249 4.71 -2.96 19.76
N GLU A 250 3.57 -3.11 19.06
CA GLU A 250 2.56 -4.13 19.31
C GLU A 250 3.16 -5.53 19.16
N ALA A 251 3.89 -5.79 18.08
CA ALA A 251 4.62 -7.05 17.88
C ALA A 251 5.60 -7.34 19.03
N GLY A 252 6.40 -6.35 19.42
CA GLY A 252 7.33 -6.50 20.53
C GLY A 252 6.63 -6.78 21.88
N LYS A 253 5.43 -6.21 22.10
CA LYS A 253 4.59 -6.51 23.28
C LYS A 253 4.10 -7.95 23.24
N THR A 254 3.61 -8.42 22.09
CA THR A 254 3.12 -9.79 21.90
C THR A 254 4.23 -10.82 22.19
N VAL A 255 5.40 -10.65 21.60
CA VAL A 255 6.56 -11.54 21.83
C VAL A 255 6.97 -11.56 23.29
N ARG A 256 7.05 -10.39 23.93
CA ARG A 256 7.41 -10.29 25.34
C ARG A 256 6.40 -10.97 26.26
N THR A 257 5.11 -10.85 25.99
CA THR A 257 4.04 -11.47 26.80
C THR A 257 3.98 -12.98 26.57
N GLY A 258 4.18 -13.44 25.32
CA GLY A 258 4.17 -14.86 24.95
C GLY A 258 5.48 -15.60 25.28
N GLY A 259 6.55 -14.88 25.66
CA GLY A 259 7.86 -15.46 25.99
C GLY A 259 8.66 -15.98 24.80
N SER A 260 8.07 -16.03 23.60
CA SER A 260 8.74 -16.46 22.36
C SER A 260 8.16 -15.76 21.14
N ALA A 261 8.94 -15.64 20.08
CA ALA A 261 8.44 -15.16 18.81
C ALA A 261 7.61 -16.26 18.12
N PRO A 262 6.40 -15.95 17.61
CA PRO A 262 5.64 -16.88 16.79
C PRO A 262 6.43 -17.28 15.53
N ARG A 263 6.25 -18.53 15.07
CA ARG A 263 6.79 -18.96 13.78
C ARG A 263 6.00 -18.30 12.65
N LEU A 264 6.69 -17.66 11.72
CA LEU A 264 6.07 -17.00 10.57
C LEU A 264 6.11 -17.85 9.31
N VAL A 265 7.03 -18.82 9.24
CA VAL A 265 7.19 -19.73 8.11
C VAL A 265 7.52 -21.13 8.65
N GLN A 266 6.90 -22.16 8.09
CA GLN A 266 7.35 -23.54 8.26
C GLN A 266 8.52 -23.76 7.29
N LEU A 267 9.71 -24.01 7.82
CA LEU A 267 10.88 -24.42 7.05
C LEU A 267 10.86 -25.92 6.83
#